data_540391b6c6e4a27b1cf094dea69d3ba1
#
_entry.id   540391b6c6e4a27b1cf094dea69d3ba1
#
_cell.length_a   1.000
_cell.length_b   1.000
_cell.length_c   1.000
_cell.angle_alpha   90.00
_cell.angle_beta   90.00
_cell.angle_gamma   90.00
#
_symmetry.space_group_name_H-M   'P 1'
#
loop_
_entity.id
_entity.type
_entity.pdbx_description
1 polymer ?
#
loop_
_entity_poly.entity_id
_entity_poly.type
_entity_poly.pdbx_seq_one_letter_code
_entity_poly.pdbx_strand_id
1 'polypeptide(L)'
;MKDNPVARIESLRIESTIKKAFSAQELEALRIACERPRDRALIEFLYATGVRVSELCSLSVGDIDLYKQEFKVMGKGRKERRLYVSDVACFHLYRYLRWRMAKEGLTMEELAQKPLFVSAKKPYSCMTVAGVQYLVKSLGKKAGVGNVHPHRFRRTFATDLLNRGMRIEEVMVLMGHTKIETTLIYCNIKQDNVRESYRKYAA
;
A
#
# COMPACT_ATOMS: atom_id res chain seq x y z
N MET A 1 40.79 38.63 15.27
CA MET A 1 39.56 37.83 15.50
C MET A 1 39.30 37.05 14.22
N LYS A 2 39.43 35.72 14.24
CA LYS A 2 39.20 34.89 13.04
C LYS A 2 37.71 34.67 12.86
N ASP A 3 37.18 35.16 11.75
CA ASP A 3 35.79 34.99 11.35
C ASP A 3 35.49 33.49 11.19
N ASN A 4 34.50 32.98 11.90
CA ASN A 4 34.13 31.56 11.83
C ASN A 4 33.17 31.36 10.64
N PRO A 5 33.58 30.75 9.53
CA PRO A 5 32.75 30.58 8.35
C PRO A 5 31.51 29.68 8.58
N VAL A 6 31.49 28.89 9.67
CA VAL A 6 30.39 28.00 10.02
C VAL A 6 29.20 28.74 10.64
N ALA A 7 29.41 29.97 11.15
CA ALA A 7 28.35 30.77 11.76
C ALA A 7 27.29 31.30 10.73
N ARG A 8 27.53 31.15 9.44
CA ARG A 8 26.63 31.57 8.35
C ARG A 8 25.82 30.43 7.73
N ILE A 9 25.93 29.20 8.25
CA ILE A 9 25.08 28.12 7.81
C ILE A 9 23.76 28.23 8.56
N GLU A 10 22.82 28.99 7.99
CA GLU A 10 21.42 28.85 8.37
C GLU A 10 21.03 27.37 8.19
N SER A 11 20.66 26.72 9.29
CA SER A 11 20.09 25.39 9.21
C SER A 11 18.87 25.45 8.29
N LEU A 12 18.99 24.89 7.09
CA LEU A 12 17.86 24.68 6.21
C LEU A 12 16.83 23.89 7.01
N ARG A 13 15.86 24.57 7.59
CA ARG A 13 14.62 23.94 8.06
C ARG A 13 13.94 23.37 6.83
N ILE A 14 14.29 22.12 6.50
CA ILE A 14 13.46 21.33 5.59
C ILE A 14 12.13 21.19 6.32
N GLU A 15 11.18 22.06 6.01
CA GLU A 15 9.78 21.79 6.33
C GLU A 15 9.43 20.47 5.68
N SER A 16 9.53 19.41 6.45
CA SER A 16 9.03 18.10 6.04
C SER A 16 7.50 18.25 5.95
N THR A 17 7.01 18.63 4.76
CA THR A 17 5.58 18.58 4.49
C THR A 17 5.12 17.18 4.78
N ILE A 18 4.43 17.01 5.91
CA ILE A 18 3.89 15.71 6.34
C ILE A 18 2.95 15.25 5.23
N LYS A 19 3.47 14.34 4.39
CA LYS A 19 2.69 13.81 3.28
C LYS A 19 1.54 13.00 3.86
N LYS A 20 0.31 13.51 3.73
CA LYS A 20 -0.90 12.97 4.38
C LYS A 20 -1.30 11.58 3.84
N ALA A 21 -1.75 10.69 4.73
CA ALA A 21 -2.51 9.48 4.39
C ALA A 21 -3.82 9.85 3.65
N PHE A 22 -4.49 8.88 3.07
CA PHE A 22 -5.85 9.11 2.57
C PHE A 22 -6.82 9.24 3.76
N SER A 23 -7.81 10.13 3.62
CA SER A 23 -8.98 10.12 4.50
C SER A 23 -9.94 9.00 4.08
N ALA A 24 -10.89 8.65 4.96
CA ALA A 24 -11.93 7.68 4.64
C ALA A 24 -12.76 8.11 3.42
N GLN A 25 -13.07 9.40 3.31
CA GLN A 25 -13.82 9.97 2.19
C GLN A 25 -13.02 9.89 0.87
N GLU A 26 -11.70 10.18 0.90
CA GLU A 26 -10.85 10.06 -0.28
C GLU A 26 -10.74 8.59 -0.75
N LEU A 27 -10.61 7.64 0.18
CA LEU A 27 -10.60 6.21 -0.15
C LEU A 27 -11.91 5.77 -0.77
N GLU A 28 -13.05 6.21 -0.23
CA GLU A 28 -14.36 5.84 -0.77
C GLU A 28 -14.58 6.47 -2.15
N ALA A 29 -14.18 7.71 -2.37
CA ALA A 29 -14.23 8.34 -3.69
C ALA A 29 -13.39 7.57 -4.73
N LEU A 30 -12.20 7.10 -4.35
CA LEU A 30 -11.37 6.24 -5.21
C LEU A 30 -12.06 4.90 -5.51
N ARG A 31 -12.73 4.32 -4.54
CA ARG A 31 -13.51 3.09 -4.68
C ARG A 31 -14.65 3.23 -5.68
N ILE A 32 -15.39 4.31 -5.57
CA ILE A 32 -16.52 4.62 -6.48
C ILE A 32 -15.99 4.88 -7.90
N ALA A 33 -14.85 5.49 -8.06
CA ALA A 33 -14.22 5.76 -9.36
C ALA A 33 -13.77 4.50 -10.11
N CYS A 34 -13.72 3.33 -9.45
CA CYS A 34 -13.30 2.07 -10.04
C CYS A 34 -14.46 1.43 -10.83
N GLU A 35 -14.39 1.46 -12.15
CA GLU A 35 -15.40 0.82 -13.03
C GLU A 35 -15.09 -0.65 -13.32
N ARG A 36 -13.81 -1.04 -13.26
CA ARG A 36 -13.36 -2.40 -13.61
C ARG A 36 -13.03 -3.20 -12.38
N PRO A 37 -13.35 -4.51 -12.35
CA PRO A 37 -12.97 -5.39 -11.23
C PRO A 37 -11.48 -5.35 -10.91
N ARG A 38 -10.62 -5.23 -11.94
CA ARG A 38 -9.16 -5.09 -11.79
C ARG A 38 -8.79 -3.85 -10.96
N ASP A 39 -9.36 -2.71 -11.32
CA ASP A 39 -8.99 -1.43 -10.74
C ASP A 39 -9.38 -1.39 -9.26
N ARG A 40 -10.57 -1.92 -8.93
CA ARG A 40 -11.01 -2.06 -7.55
C ARG A 40 -10.13 -3.03 -6.77
N ALA A 41 -9.84 -4.21 -7.32
CA ALA A 41 -8.97 -5.18 -6.68
C ALA A 41 -7.57 -4.61 -6.41
N LEU A 42 -7.01 -3.84 -7.35
CA LEU A 42 -5.68 -3.25 -7.21
C LEU A 42 -5.62 -2.23 -6.07
N ILE A 43 -6.59 -1.30 -5.98
CA ILE A 43 -6.57 -0.29 -4.91
C ILE A 43 -6.83 -0.91 -3.53
N GLU A 44 -7.75 -1.90 -3.43
CA GLU A 44 -7.98 -2.61 -2.18
C GLU A 44 -6.75 -3.42 -1.76
N PHE A 45 -6.07 -4.07 -2.70
CA PHE A 45 -4.84 -4.82 -2.43
C PHE A 45 -3.72 -3.90 -1.96
N LEU A 46 -3.48 -2.77 -2.63
CA LEU A 46 -2.50 -1.77 -2.21
C LEU A 46 -2.79 -1.22 -0.81
N TYR A 47 -4.07 -0.93 -0.53
CA TYR A 47 -4.51 -0.39 0.75
C TYR A 47 -4.40 -1.42 1.87
N ALA A 48 -4.84 -2.67 1.63
CA ALA A 48 -4.86 -3.72 2.65
C ALA A 48 -3.48 -4.27 3.00
N THR A 49 -2.52 -4.22 2.08
CA THR A 49 -1.22 -4.91 2.25
C THR A 49 -0.05 -3.96 2.44
N GLY A 50 -0.20 -2.71 1.99
CA GLY A 50 0.91 -1.75 1.97
C GLY A 50 2.13 -2.21 1.17
N VAL A 51 1.99 -3.17 0.27
CA VAL A 51 3.06 -3.72 -0.57
C VAL A 51 3.74 -2.64 -1.43
N ARG A 52 5.03 -2.76 -1.70
CA ARG A 52 5.69 -1.85 -2.64
C ARG A 52 5.21 -2.12 -4.06
N VAL A 53 5.09 -1.07 -4.87
CA VAL A 53 4.59 -1.22 -6.25
C VAL A 53 5.47 -2.15 -7.09
N SER A 54 6.77 -2.18 -6.89
CA SER A 54 7.69 -3.11 -7.56
C SER A 54 7.44 -4.56 -7.15
N GLU A 55 7.20 -4.80 -5.85
CA GLU A 55 6.84 -6.11 -5.32
C GLU A 55 5.49 -6.58 -5.87
N LEU A 56 4.49 -5.68 -5.90
CA LEU A 56 3.17 -5.97 -6.50
C LEU A 56 3.29 -6.44 -7.95
N CYS A 57 4.13 -5.76 -8.74
CA CYS A 57 4.32 -6.09 -10.16
C CYS A 57 5.07 -7.42 -10.39
N SER A 58 5.73 -7.95 -9.37
CA SER A 58 6.43 -9.26 -9.46
C SER A 58 5.59 -10.44 -9.01
N LEU A 59 4.40 -10.19 -8.42
CA LEU A 59 3.52 -11.26 -7.93
C LEU A 59 2.82 -11.99 -9.09
N SER A 60 2.75 -13.30 -8.98
CA SER A 60 1.84 -14.17 -9.72
C SER A 60 0.55 -14.42 -8.92
N VAL A 61 -0.47 -14.95 -9.57
CA VAL A 61 -1.73 -15.31 -8.90
C VAL A 61 -1.50 -16.40 -7.85
N GLY A 62 -0.64 -17.38 -8.15
CA GLY A 62 -0.33 -18.49 -7.25
C GLY A 62 0.48 -18.11 -6.01
N ASP A 63 1.09 -16.90 -5.99
CA ASP A 63 1.78 -16.42 -4.79
C ASP A 63 0.82 -16.04 -3.65
N ILE A 64 -0.48 -15.89 -3.96
CA ILE A 64 -1.48 -15.46 -2.98
C ILE A 64 -2.27 -16.68 -2.47
N ASP A 65 -2.09 -17.02 -1.22
CA ASP A 65 -2.96 -17.99 -0.54
C ASP A 65 -4.24 -17.26 -0.08
N LEU A 66 -5.29 -17.35 -0.90
CA LEU A 66 -6.58 -16.70 -0.60
C LEU A 66 -7.31 -17.34 0.58
N TYR A 67 -7.00 -18.60 0.91
CA TYR A 67 -7.61 -19.29 2.05
C TYR A 67 -6.98 -18.82 3.37
N LYS A 68 -5.64 -18.77 3.41
CA LYS A 68 -4.90 -18.23 4.57
C LYS A 68 -4.83 -16.71 4.58
N GLN A 69 -5.23 -16.06 3.49
CA GLN A 69 -5.17 -14.61 3.30
C GLN A 69 -3.75 -14.04 3.48
N GLU A 70 -2.76 -14.75 2.96
CA GLU A 70 -1.36 -14.38 3.10
C GLU A 70 -0.57 -14.59 1.80
N PHE A 71 0.55 -13.90 1.71
CA PHE A 71 1.52 -14.06 0.63
C PHE A 71 2.90 -13.62 1.10
N LYS A 72 3.92 -13.96 0.32
CA LYS A 72 5.30 -13.60 0.61
C LYS A 72 5.84 -12.66 -0.47
N VAL A 73 6.66 -11.72 -0.06
CA VAL A 73 7.38 -10.82 -0.97
C VAL A 73 8.86 -10.78 -0.62
N MET A 74 9.67 -10.63 -1.67
CA MET A 74 11.11 -10.43 -1.52
C MET A 74 11.43 -8.95 -1.37
N GLY A 75 11.96 -8.58 -0.20
CA GLY A 75 12.39 -7.22 0.09
C GLY A 75 13.83 -6.93 -0.33
N LYS A 76 14.31 -5.74 0.01
CA LYS A 76 15.71 -5.33 -0.19
C LYS A 76 16.65 -6.30 0.55
N GLY A 77 17.70 -6.75 -0.14
CA GLY A 77 18.67 -7.71 0.41
C GLY A 77 18.18 -9.16 0.42
N ARG A 78 17.21 -9.53 -0.43
CA ARG A 78 16.63 -10.87 -0.54
C ARG A 78 16.01 -11.40 0.76
N LYS A 79 15.57 -10.51 1.64
CA LYS A 79 14.83 -10.89 2.84
C LYS A 79 13.37 -11.08 2.50
N GLU A 80 12.89 -12.28 2.69
CA GLU A 80 11.47 -12.62 2.53
C GLU A 80 10.68 -12.04 3.72
N ARG A 81 9.47 -11.50 3.45
CA ARG A 81 8.51 -11.16 4.49
C ARG A 81 7.11 -11.61 4.09
N ARG A 82 6.36 -12.03 5.08
CA ARG A 82 4.94 -12.39 4.92
C ARG A 82 4.07 -11.13 5.07
N LEU A 83 3.07 -11.05 4.22
CA LEU A 83 2.03 -10.03 4.24
C LEU A 83 0.66 -10.68 4.28
N TYR A 84 -0.33 -9.93 4.73
CA TYR A 84 -1.70 -10.42 4.91
C TYR A 84 -2.66 -9.59 4.07
N VAL A 85 -3.75 -10.24 3.64
CA VAL A 85 -4.78 -9.64 2.79
C VAL A 85 -6.08 -9.59 3.59
N SER A 86 -6.75 -8.44 3.66
CA SER A 86 -8.04 -8.33 4.35
C SER A 86 -9.16 -9.02 3.56
N ASP A 87 -10.25 -9.40 4.25
CA ASP A 87 -11.44 -10.00 3.62
C ASP A 87 -11.96 -9.20 2.45
N VAL A 88 -12.02 -7.86 2.58
CA VAL A 88 -12.48 -6.95 1.53
C VAL A 88 -11.56 -7.03 0.30
N ALA A 89 -10.25 -7.03 0.52
CA ALA A 89 -9.28 -7.13 -0.58
C ALA A 89 -9.32 -8.53 -1.22
N CYS A 90 -9.45 -9.60 -0.44
CA CYS A 90 -9.66 -10.97 -0.94
C CYS A 90 -10.91 -11.08 -1.80
N PHE A 91 -12.04 -10.51 -1.34
CA PHE A 91 -13.30 -10.51 -2.09
C PHE A 91 -13.14 -9.82 -3.46
N HIS A 92 -12.54 -8.63 -3.50
CA HIS A 92 -12.33 -7.92 -4.76
C HIS A 92 -11.29 -8.59 -5.66
N LEU A 93 -10.26 -9.19 -5.07
CA LEU A 93 -9.27 -9.97 -5.80
C LEU A 93 -9.93 -11.19 -6.45
N TYR A 94 -10.72 -11.94 -5.70
CA TYR A 94 -11.47 -13.09 -6.23
C TYR A 94 -12.39 -12.69 -7.38
N ARG A 95 -13.15 -11.60 -7.26
CA ARG A 95 -14.00 -11.07 -8.35
C ARG A 95 -13.18 -10.74 -9.60
N TYR A 96 -12.01 -10.15 -9.42
CA TYR A 96 -11.11 -9.84 -10.52
C TYR A 96 -10.57 -11.11 -11.18
N LEU A 97 -10.12 -12.09 -10.41
CA LEU A 97 -9.62 -13.36 -10.95
C LEU A 97 -10.71 -14.11 -11.71
N ARG A 98 -11.94 -14.17 -11.18
CA ARG A 98 -13.11 -14.73 -11.90
C ARG A 98 -13.35 -14.01 -13.22
N TRP A 99 -13.28 -12.70 -13.23
CA TRP A 99 -13.39 -11.91 -14.45
C TRP A 99 -12.28 -12.25 -15.45
N ARG A 100 -11.04 -12.41 -15.00
CA ARG A 100 -9.91 -12.82 -15.84
C ARG A 100 -10.12 -14.18 -16.45
N MET A 101 -10.48 -15.17 -15.66
CA MET A 101 -10.76 -16.54 -16.15
C MET A 101 -11.74 -16.50 -17.32
N ALA A 102 -12.85 -15.78 -17.16
CA ALA A 102 -13.87 -15.65 -18.20
C ALA A 102 -13.35 -14.90 -19.46
N LYS A 103 -12.49 -13.90 -19.31
CA LYS A 103 -11.96 -13.10 -20.42
C LYS A 103 -10.79 -13.75 -21.14
N GLU A 104 -9.95 -14.47 -20.43
CA GLU A 104 -8.74 -15.12 -20.95
C GLU A 104 -9.00 -16.57 -21.37
N GLY A 105 -10.13 -17.17 -20.95
CA GLY A 105 -10.48 -18.56 -21.22
C GLY A 105 -9.58 -19.55 -20.45
N LEU A 106 -9.11 -19.15 -19.24
CA LEU A 106 -8.16 -19.91 -18.43
C LEU A 106 -8.85 -20.56 -17.23
N THR A 107 -8.34 -21.73 -16.83
CA THR A 107 -8.65 -22.34 -15.54
C THR A 107 -7.92 -21.61 -14.40
N MET A 108 -8.26 -21.90 -13.15
CA MET A 108 -7.56 -21.33 -12.00
C MET A 108 -6.10 -21.81 -11.93
N GLU A 109 -5.82 -23.05 -12.30
CA GLU A 109 -4.48 -23.63 -12.32
C GLU A 109 -3.58 -22.93 -13.35
N GLU A 110 -4.09 -22.71 -14.55
CA GLU A 110 -3.37 -21.95 -15.59
C GLU A 110 -3.17 -20.49 -15.18
N LEU A 111 -4.17 -19.91 -14.51
CA LEU A 111 -4.09 -18.54 -14.03
C LEU A 111 -3.06 -18.38 -12.90
N ALA A 112 -2.85 -19.40 -12.07
CA ALA A 112 -1.90 -19.37 -10.97
C ALA A 112 -0.47 -18.99 -11.41
N GLN A 113 -0.07 -19.41 -12.62
CA GLN A 113 1.25 -19.11 -13.19
C GLN A 113 1.33 -17.74 -13.88
N LYS A 114 0.23 -17.00 -13.93
CA LYS A 114 0.18 -15.69 -14.59
C LYS A 114 0.40 -14.55 -13.60
N PRO A 115 0.87 -13.37 -14.09
CA PRO A 115 0.99 -12.19 -13.24
C PRO A 115 -0.31 -11.86 -12.52
N LEU A 116 -0.22 -11.42 -11.26
CA LEU A 116 -1.38 -11.10 -10.43
C LEU A 116 -2.22 -10.00 -11.08
N PHE A 117 -1.60 -8.88 -11.47
CA PHE A 117 -2.28 -7.79 -12.15
C PHE A 117 -1.79 -7.61 -13.58
N VAL A 118 -2.73 -7.50 -14.51
CA VAL A 118 -2.46 -7.36 -15.95
C VAL A 118 -3.09 -6.10 -16.54
N SER A 119 -2.62 -5.71 -17.72
CA SER A 119 -3.19 -4.62 -18.50
C SER A 119 -4.67 -4.87 -18.81
N ALA A 120 -5.43 -3.81 -19.13
CA ALA A 120 -6.87 -3.94 -19.43
C ALA A 120 -7.17 -4.43 -20.84
N LYS A 121 -6.18 -4.46 -21.71
CA LYS A 121 -6.31 -4.83 -23.12
C LYS A 121 -5.44 -6.05 -23.43
N LYS A 122 -5.88 -6.88 -24.38
CA LYS A 122 -5.03 -7.96 -24.92
C LYS A 122 -3.69 -7.40 -25.42
N PRO A 123 -2.60 -8.13 -25.21
CA PRO A 123 -2.48 -9.52 -24.77
C PRO A 123 -2.49 -9.73 -23.22
N TYR A 124 -3.08 -8.84 -22.42
CA TYR A 124 -3.13 -8.91 -20.94
C TYR A 124 -1.72 -9.04 -20.31
N SER A 125 -0.83 -8.18 -20.71
CA SER A 125 0.55 -8.16 -20.23
C SER A 125 0.61 -7.78 -18.74
N CYS A 126 1.65 -8.27 -18.04
CA CYS A 126 1.93 -7.87 -16.66
C CYS A 126 1.93 -6.34 -16.52
N MET A 127 1.31 -5.83 -15.46
CA MET A 127 1.37 -4.39 -15.19
C MET A 127 2.77 -3.99 -14.74
N THR A 128 3.30 -2.96 -15.38
CA THR A 128 4.55 -2.33 -14.96
C THR A 128 4.32 -1.35 -13.80
N VAL A 129 5.41 -1.00 -13.11
CA VAL A 129 5.37 0.05 -12.07
C VAL A 129 4.75 1.35 -12.60
N ALA A 130 5.16 1.79 -13.78
CA ALA A 130 4.61 2.98 -14.44
C ALA A 130 3.12 2.81 -14.77
N GLY A 131 2.70 1.61 -15.20
CA GLY A 131 1.30 1.29 -15.47
C GLY A 131 0.41 1.37 -14.21
N VAL A 132 0.89 0.84 -13.08
CA VAL A 132 0.19 0.96 -11.80
C VAL A 132 0.11 2.42 -11.35
N GLN A 133 1.22 3.17 -11.43
CA GLN A 133 1.26 4.58 -11.08
C GLN A 133 0.29 5.41 -11.93
N TYR A 134 0.28 5.18 -13.24
CA TYR A 134 -0.64 5.84 -14.16
C TYR A 134 -2.10 5.53 -13.81
N LEU A 135 -2.42 4.25 -13.56
CA LEU A 135 -3.78 3.83 -13.21
C LEU A 135 -4.28 4.54 -11.95
N VAL A 136 -3.53 4.46 -10.85
CA VAL A 136 -3.97 5.08 -9.58
C VAL A 136 -4.05 6.60 -9.68
N LYS A 137 -3.16 7.25 -10.44
CA LYS A 137 -3.23 8.69 -10.74
C LYS A 137 -4.48 9.03 -11.54
N SER A 138 -4.82 8.22 -12.54
CA SER A 138 -6.03 8.39 -13.36
C SER A 138 -7.30 8.24 -12.51
N LEU A 139 -7.35 7.24 -11.63
CA LEU A 139 -8.44 7.06 -10.68
C LEU A 139 -8.57 8.26 -9.74
N GLY A 140 -7.44 8.78 -9.24
CA GLY A 140 -7.43 10.00 -8.41
C GLY A 140 -8.03 11.19 -9.14
N LYS A 141 -7.64 11.43 -10.40
CA LYS A 141 -8.22 12.50 -11.22
C LYS A 141 -9.73 12.32 -11.40
N LYS A 142 -10.18 11.09 -11.66
CA LYS A 142 -11.61 10.77 -11.83
C LYS A 142 -12.40 10.94 -10.54
N ALA A 143 -11.81 10.61 -9.40
CA ALA A 143 -12.41 10.73 -8.06
C ALA A 143 -12.33 12.15 -7.48
N GLY A 144 -11.67 13.10 -8.14
CA GLY A 144 -11.41 14.43 -7.57
C GLY A 144 -10.40 14.41 -6.40
N VAL A 145 -9.60 13.35 -6.27
CA VAL A 145 -8.62 13.17 -5.18
C VAL A 145 -7.22 13.50 -5.68
N GLY A 146 -6.56 14.45 -5.04
CA GLY A 146 -5.19 14.87 -5.36
C GLY A 146 -4.12 13.90 -4.86
N ASN A 147 -2.93 13.95 -5.48
CA ASN A 147 -1.73 13.23 -5.02
C ASN A 147 -1.91 11.71 -4.85
N VAL A 148 -2.68 11.06 -5.72
CA VAL A 148 -2.89 9.61 -5.68
C VAL A 148 -1.72 8.88 -6.34
N HIS A 149 -0.99 8.11 -5.54
CA HIS A 149 0.14 7.29 -5.97
C HIS A 149 0.33 6.08 -5.02
N PRO A 150 0.99 4.98 -5.43
CA PRO A 150 1.10 3.76 -4.62
C PRO A 150 1.67 3.97 -3.22
N HIS A 151 2.66 4.85 -3.06
CA HIS A 151 3.22 5.16 -1.75
C HIS A 151 2.22 5.82 -0.78
N ARG A 152 1.19 6.52 -1.30
CA ARG A 152 0.14 7.08 -0.43
C ARG A 152 -0.75 5.98 0.14
N PHE A 153 -1.07 4.93 -0.63
CA PHE A 153 -1.76 3.73 -0.11
C PHE A 153 -0.95 3.05 0.97
N ARG A 154 0.34 2.83 0.73
CA ARG A 154 1.24 2.21 1.69
C ARG A 154 1.37 3.03 2.98
N ARG A 155 1.40 4.35 2.88
CA ARG A 155 1.38 5.25 4.04
C ARG A 155 0.06 5.13 4.80
N THR A 156 -1.06 5.13 4.10
CA THR A 156 -2.39 4.99 4.70
C THR A 156 -2.50 3.67 5.46
N PHE A 157 -2.05 2.57 4.85
CA PHE A 157 -1.95 1.27 5.52
C PHE A 157 -1.19 1.34 6.85
N ALA A 158 0.02 1.90 6.84
CA ALA A 158 0.82 2.00 8.06
C ALA A 158 0.16 2.90 9.12
N THR A 159 -0.35 4.06 8.70
CA THR A 159 -1.03 5.01 9.59
C THR A 159 -2.28 4.41 10.22
N ASP A 160 -3.08 3.68 9.42
CA ASP A 160 -4.32 3.05 9.91
C ASP A 160 -4.04 1.92 10.90
N LEU A 161 -3.00 1.10 10.66
CA LEU A 161 -2.61 0.06 11.60
C LEU A 161 -2.15 0.64 12.95
N LEU A 162 -1.31 1.68 12.90
CA LEU A 162 -0.87 2.37 14.11
C LEU A 162 -2.04 3.04 14.86
N ASN A 163 -2.96 3.67 14.15
CA ASN A 163 -4.16 4.29 14.74
C ASN A 163 -5.12 3.26 15.35
N ARG A 164 -5.11 2.01 14.87
CA ARG A 164 -5.86 0.88 15.43
C ARG A 164 -5.13 0.19 16.58
N GLY A 165 -3.96 0.67 16.97
CA GLY A 165 -3.20 0.19 18.11
C GLY A 165 -2.21 -0.94 17.83
N MET A 166 -1.92 -1.25 16.55
CA MET A 166 -0.84 -2.17 16.21
C MET A 166 0.51 -1.58 16.65
N ARG A 167 1.38 -2.40 17.20
CA ARG A 167 2.69 -1.95 17.68
C ARG A 167 3.56 -1.52 16.49
N ILE A 168 4.37 -0.50 16.70
CA ILE A 168 5.21 0.07 15.64
C ILE A 168 6.20 -0.96 15.07
N GLU A 169 6.70 -1.86 15.92
CA GLU A 169 7.63 -2.93 15.51
C GLU A 169 6.95 -3.91 14.55
N GLU A 170 5.68 -4.24 14.78
CA GLU A 170 4.89 -5.12 13.92
C GLU A 170 4.61 -4.44 12.56
N VAL A 171 4.26 -3.15 12.59
CA VAL A 171 4.11 -2.36 11.35
C VAL A 171 5.42 -2.28 10.58
N MET A 172 6.56 -2.11 11.27
CA MET A 172 7.90 -2.14 10.64
C MET A 172 8.16 -3.45 9.90
N VAL A 173 7.82 -4.59 10.52
CA VAL A 173 7.98 -5.92 9.89
C VAL A 173 7.13 -6.00 8.62
N LEU A 174 5.85 -5.64 8.69
CA LEU A 174 4.94 -5.63 7.53
C LEU A 174 5.44 -4.71 6.42
N MET A 175 5.94 -3.53 6.79
CA MET A 175 6.49 -2.57 5.84
C MET A 175 7.86 -2.99 5.28
N GLY A 176 8.57 -3.92 5.93
CA GLY A 176 9.94 -4.29 5.58
C GLY A 176 10.87 -3.09 5.70
N HIS A 177 10.76 -2.33 6.78
CA HIS A 177 11.67 -1.25 7.16
C HIS A 177 12.75 -1.80 8.09
N THR A 178 14.01 -1.50 7.78
CA THR A 178 15.17 -1.89 8.62
C THR A 178 15.47 -0.88 9.71
N LYS A 179 14.92 0.34 9.60
CA LYS A 179 15.14 1.43 10.56
C LYS A 179 13.80 1.96 11.04
N ILE A 180 13.68 2.17 12.35
CA ILE A 180 12.45 2.63 12.99
C ILE A 180 12.07 4.04 12.55
N GLU A 181 13.05 4.91 12.29
CA GLU A 181 12.82 6.28 11.83
C GLU A 181 11.99 6.33 10.54
N THR A 182 12.13 5.32 9.68
CA THR A 182 11.35 5.22 8.45
C THR A 182 9.87 4.96 8.72
N THR A 183 9.53 4.36 9.86
CA THR A 183 8.13 4.09 10.26
C THR A 183 7.59 5.23 11.14
N LEU A 184 8.43 5.87 11.92
CA LEU A 184 8.06 7.01 12.76
C LEU A 184 7.47 8.18 11.97
N ILE A 185 7.84 8.36 10.71
CA ILE A 185 7.24 9.38 9.83
C ILE A 185 5.72 9.17 9.59
N TYR A 186 5.20 7.98 9.89
CA TYR A 186 3.77 7.67 9.82
C TYR A 186 3.06 7.81 11.18
N CYS A 187 3.84 7.95 12.26
CA CYS A 187 3.32 8.17 13.60
C CYS A 187 2.86 9.61 13.76
N ASN A 188 1.68 9.92 13.26
CA ASN A 188 0.96 11.09 13.73
C ASN A 188 0.23 10.68 15.02
N ILE A 189 0.98 10.61 16.13
CA ILE A 189 0.41 10.20 17.43
C ILE A 189 -0.59 11.27 17.82
N LYS A 190 -1.87 11.00 17.61
CA LYS A 190 -2.95 11.85 18.15
C LYS A 190 -2.88 11.78 19.65
N GLN A 191 -2.99 12.92 20.32
CA GLN A 191 -3.04 13.00 21.79
C GLN A 191 -4.15 12.11 22.40
N ASP A 192 -5.25 11.91 21.66
CA ASP A 192 -6.34 11.03 22.06
C ASP A 192 -5.87 9.57 22.21
N ASN A 193 -5.03 9.07 21.28
CA ASN A 193 -4.47 7.72 21.37
C ASN A 193 -3.50 7.57 22.54
N VAL A 194 -2.76 8.60 22.88
CA VAL A 194 -1.88 8.61 24.07
C VAL A 194 -2.73 8.50 25.34
N ARG A 195 -3.83 9.25 25.42
CA ARG A 195 -4.74 9.24 26.55
C ARG A 195 -5.42 7.87 26.73
N GLU A 196 -5.87 7.24 25.65
CA GLU A 196 -6.46 5.90 25.70
C GLU A 196 -5.44 4.84 26.13
N SER A 197 -4.24 4.90 25.56
CA SER A 197 -3.15 4.01 25.95
C SER A 197 -2.77 4.19 27.41
N TYR A 198 -2.65 5.42 27.88
CA TYR A 198 -2.38 5.70 29.30
C TYR A 198 -3.45 5.08 30.20
N ARG A 199 -4.74 5.25 29.89
CA ARG A 199 -5.84 4.65 30.66
C ARG A 199 -5.78 3.13 30.65
N LYS A 200 -5.36 2.51 29.55
CA LYS A 200 -5.27 1.04 29.42
C LYS A 200 -4.11 0.43 30.18
N TYR A 201 -2.98 1.15 30.32
CA TYR A 201 -1.74 0.59 30.86
C TYR A 201 -1.34 1.20 32.22
N ALA A 202 -1.96 2.27 32.66
CA ALA A 202 -1.69 2.94 33.93
C ALA A 202 -2.81 2.72 34.99
N ALA A 203 -3.79 1.84 34.73
CA ALA A 203 -4.87 1.49 35.65
C ALA A 203 -4.51 0.27 36.49
#